data_f1b1697d45c075e72f4f013567c3d558
#
_entry.id   f1b1697d45c075e72f4f013567c3d558
#
_cell.length_a   1.000
_cell.length_b   1.000
_cell.length_c   1.000
_cell.angle_alpha   90.00
_cell.angle_beta   90.00
_cell.angle_gamma   90.00
#
_symmetry.space_group_name_H-M   'P 1'
#
loop_
_entity.id
_entity.type
_entity.pdbx_description
1 polymer ?
#
loop_
_entity_poly.entity_id
_entity_poly.type
_entity_poly.pdbx_seq_one_letter_code
_entity_poly.pdbx_strand_id
1 'polypeptide(L)'
;MQRKFIIIGTDDNRTPFFPPEVLEHIRHGKVFSGGVRHKEIVGNLLPDDAEWISITVPLDNVFSQYEKVFSSNGYGQTDAVPRQIIVFASGDPLFFGFANTVKRKLPDAEIKLYPSFNSLQTLAHRLVMPYDDMRTVSLTGRPWNEFDRALIERAPKIGILTDREHTPATIAARMLEYGYDRYTMYVGEHLGNPEKERIRHMTLQEATQGGFEHPNNLLLCATSFPEARPFGIPDEQFAHLDGRTRMITKAPIRLLTLQALELNHRRVFWDIGFCTGSVSIEARLQFPHLTVVSFEVRAKGEELMNINSRRFGTPGITAITGDFLQTATDTLPRPDAVFIGGHGGHLPEMLMKIKEVLQPGGCIVFNSVSADSKKAFMEGAGAAGLILHPSARIALNDYNPIEIMKATLS
;
A
#
# COMPACT_ATOMS: atom_id res chain seq x y z
N MET A 1 -13.28 -32.13 13.72
CA MET A 1 -11.97 -32.73 13.36
C MET A 1 -10.93 -31.60 13.28
N GLN A 2 -9.75 -31.86 13.85
CA GLN A 2 -8.66 -30.87 13.85
C GLN A 2 -8.05 -30.79 12.44
N ARG A 3 -8.11 -29.60 11.79
CA ARG A 3 -7.46 -29.33 10.52
C ARG A 3 -5.99 -29.08 10.79
N LYS A 4 -5.08 -29.84 10.15
CA LYS A 4 -3.65 -29.69 10.34
C LYS A 4 -2.94 -29.37 9.04
N PHE A 5 -2.12 -28.32 9.06
CA PHE A 5 -1.24 -27.93 7.95
C PHE A 5 0.22 -28.01 8.39
N ILE A 6 1.04 -28.60 7.55
CA ILE A 6 2.51 -28.51 7.63
C ILE A 6 2.94 -27.67 6.45
N ILE A 7 3.46 -26.46 6.69
CA ILE A 7 3.83 -25.55 5.62
C ILE A 7 5.36 -25.45 5.58
N ILE A 8 5.93 -25.88 4.46
CA ILE A 8 7.37 -26.01 4.24
C ILE A 8 7.80 -24.93 3.26
N GLY A 9 8.71 -24.08 3.70
CA GLY A 9 9.38 -23.10 2.84
C GLY A 9 10.42 -23.75 1.95
N THR A 10 10.48 -23.32 0.69
CA THR A 10 11.51 -23.75 -0.27
C THR A 10 11.94 -22.59 -1.16
N ASP A 11 13.18 -22.63 -1.62
CA ASP A 11 13.72 -21.74 -2.65
C ASP A 11 13.52 -22.34 -4.06
N ASP A 12 14.23 -21.83 -5.06
CA ASP A 12 14.18 -22.35 -6.45
C ASP A 12 15.26 -23.40 -6.73
N ASN A 13 15.92 -23.94 -5.71
CA ASN A 13 16.92 -24.98 -5.87
C ASN A 13 16.25 -26.29 -6.29
N ARG A 14 16.71 -26.87 -7.40
CA ARG A 14 16.19 -28.14 -7.95
C ARG A 14 16.56 -29.37 -7.10
N THR A 15 17.51 -29.21 -6.19
CA THR A 15 17.90 -30.20 -5.19
C THR A 15 17.77 -29.60 -3.79
N PRO A 16 16.54 -29.39 -3.29
CA PRO A 16 16.31 -28.71 -2.03
C PRO A 16 16.88 -29.52 -0.86
N PHE A 17 17.53 -28.83 0.05
CA PHE A 17 17.95 -29.42 1.33
C PHE A 17 16.87 -29.25 2.37
N PHE A 18 16.31 -30.36 2.85
CA PHE A 18 15.35 -30.35 3.95
C PHE A 18 15.93 -31.02 5.20
N PRO A 19 15.62 -30.50 6.40
CA PRO A 19 15.93 -31.17 7.64
C PRO A 19 15.30 -32.58 7.70
N PRO A 20 15.90 -33.53 8.46
CA PRO A 20 15.35 -34.89 8.55
C PRO A 20 13.87 -34.95 8.95
N GLU A 21 13.42 -34.09 9.86
CA GLU A 21 12.02 -34.02 10.30
C GLU A 21 11.07 -33.62 9.14
N VAL A 22 11.50 -32.71 8.25
CA VAL A 22 10.73 -32.33 7.06
C VAL A 22 10.65 -33.50 6.07
N LEU A 23 11.76 -34.21 5.88
CA LEU A 23 11.77 -35.40 5.03
C LEU A 23 10.85 -36.51 5.56
N GLU A 24 10.74 -36.67 6.88
CA GLU A 24 9.78 -37.59 7.48
C GLU A 24 8.32 -37.18 7.21
N HIS A 25 8.02 -35.88 7.29
CA HIS A 25 6.69 -35.39 6.91
C HIS A 25 6.38 -35.65 5.43
N ILE A 26 7.36 -35.43 4.54
CA ILE A 26 7.18 -35.69 3.10
C ILE A 26 6.98 -37.20 2.87
N ARG A 27 7.81 -38.06 3.46
CA ARG A 27 7.78 -39.52 3.27
C ARG A 27 6.46 -40.16 3.70
N HIS A 28 5.85 -39.64 4.79
CA HIS A 28 4.61 -40.19 5.36
C HIS A 28 3.37 -39.37 4.98
N GLY A 29 3.54 -38.30 4.22
CA GLY A 29 2.45 -37.48 3.73
C GLY A 29 1.66 -38.14 2.62
N LYS A 30 0.36 -37.80 2.53
CA LYS A 30 -0.51 -38.27 1.45
C LYS A 30 -1.03 -37.13 0.58
N VAL A 31 -1.38 -36.01 1.20
CA VAL A 31 -1.93 -34.86 0.51
C VAL A 31 -0.95 -33.69 0.57
N PHE A 32 -0.56 -33.26 -0.60
CA PHE A 32 0.40 -32.19 -0.80
C PHE A 32 -0.23 -31.02 -1.56
N SER A 33 0.29 -29.82 -1.35
CA SER A 33 -0.16 -28.64 -2.07
C SER A 33 0.99 -27.68 -2.34
N GLY A 34 0.87 -26.90 -3.40
CA GLY A 34 1.85 -25.90 -3.81
C GLY A 34 1.58 -25.37 -5.21
N GLY A 35 2.31 -24.37 -5.64
CA GLY A 35 2.31 -23.93 -7.05
C GLY A 35 2.99 -24.94 -7.98
N VAL A 36 2.85 -24.77 -9.29
CA VAL A 36 3.44 -25.65 -10.32
C VAL A 36 4.95 -25.80 -10.10
N ARG A 37 5.67 -24.69 -9.88
CA ARG A 37 7.11 -24.70 -9.62
C ARG A 37 7.50 -25.54 -8.39
N HIS A 38 6.72 -25.46 -7.30
CA HIS A 38 6.99 -26.26 -6.11
C HIS A 38 6.86 -27.75 -6.40
N LYS A 39 5.85 -28.15 -7.21
CA LYS A 39 5.70 -29.55 -7.64
C LYS A 39 6.90 -30.04 -8.44
N GLU A 40 7.44 -29.21 -9.32
CA GLU A 40 8.65 -29.54 -10.09
C GLU A 40 9.90 -29.72 -9.20
N ILE A 41 10.01 -28.91 -8.12
CA ILE A 41 11.16 -28.97 -7.21
C ILE A 41 11.10 -30.21 -6.32
N VAL A 42 9.92 -30.56 -5.78
CA VAL A 42 9.79 -31.61 -4.78
C VAL A 42 9.27 -32.94 -5.31
N GLY A 43 8.89 -32.99 -6.60
CA GLY A 43 8.20 -34.14 -7.18
C GLY A 43 8.90 -35.48 -6.96
N ASN A 44 10.22 -35.52 -7.07
CA ASN A 44 11.03 -36.72 -6.85
C ASN A 44 11.15 -37.16 -5.38
N LEU A 45 10.67 -36.31 -4.44
CA LEU A 45 10.68 -36.63 -2.99
C LEU A 45 9.33 -37.11 -2.50
N LEU A 46 8.28 -36.98 -3.33
CA LEU A 46 6.92 -37.35 -2.95
C LEU A 46 6.72 -38.88 -3.04
N PRO A 47 5.88 -39.47 -2.17
CA PRO A 47 5.44 -40.87 -2.31
C PRO A 47 4.70 -41.11 -3.63
N ASP A 48 4.73 -42.35 -4.13
CA ASP A 48 4.07 -42.75 -5.38
C ASP A 48 2.55 -42.56 -5.35
N ASP A 49 1.92 -42.65 -4.15
CA ASP A 49 0.50 -42.47 -3.89
C ASP A 49 0.14 -41.04 -3.46
N ALA A 50 1.03 -40.07 -3.65
CA ALA A 50 0.83 -38.68 -3.24
C ALA A 50 -0.24 -37.99 -4.08
N GLU A 51 -1.20 -37.37 -3.42
CA GLU A 51 -2.17 -36.45 -4.04
C GLU A 51 -1.66 -35.03 -4.02
N TRP A 52 -1.79 -34.32 -5.17
CA TRP A 52 -1.33 -32.95 -5.28
C TRP A 52 -2.47 -31.99 -5.56
N ILE A 53 -2.65 -30.98 -4.68
CA ILE A 53 -3.58 -29.86 -4.85
C ILE A 53 -2.79 -28.64 -5.31
N SER A 54 -3.00 -28.21 -6.56
CA SER A 54 -2.31 -27.05 -7.12
C SER A 54 -2.90 -25.75 -6.56
N ILE A 55 -2.03 -24.87 -6.04
CA ILE A 55 -2.41 -23.53 -5.63
C ILE A 55 -2.55 -22.65 -6.86
N THR A 56 -3.79 -22.27 -7.19
CA THR A 56 -4.16 -21.43 -8.33
C THR A 56 -5.14 -20.35 -7.88
N VAL A 57 -5.28 -19.28 -8.64
CA VAL A 57 -6.32 -18.27 -8.43
C VAL A 57 -7.56 -18.61 -9.26
N PRO A 58 -8.78 -18.41 -8.72
CA PRO A 58 -9.10 -17.90 -7.40
C PRO A 58 -8.83 -18.93 -6.28
N LEU A 59 -8.32 -18.47 -5.14
CA LEU A 59 -7.94 -19.31 -4.00
C LEU A 59 -9.11 -20.07 -3.37
N ASP A 60 -10.34 -19.63 -3.55
CA ASP A 60 -11.53 -20.28 -2.99
C ASP A 60 -11.67 -21.73 -3.48
N ASN A 61 -11.28 -22.00 -4.72
CA ASN A 61 -11.25 -23.36 -5.26
C ASN A 61 -10.24 -24.27 -4.55
N VAL A 62 -9.10 -23.72 -4.16
CA VAL A 62 -8.05 -24.44 -3.40
C VAL A 62 -8.55 -24.77 -2.00
N PHE A 63 -9.14 -23.79 -1.31
CA PHE A 63 -9.69 -24.00 0.04
C PHE A 63 -10.88 -24.95 0.04
N SER A 64 -11.70 -24.93 -1.00
CA SER A 64 -12.78 -25.94 -1.17
C SER A 64 -12.22 -27.37 -1.30
N GLN A 65 -11.09 -27.56 -1.96
CA GLN A 65 -10.41 -28.86 -2.02
C GLN A 65 -9.83 -29.25 -0.66
N TYR A 66 -9.23 -28.31 0.08
CA TYR A 66 -8.76 -28.57 1.45
C TYR A 66 -9.89 -29.02 2.36
N GLU A 67 -11.04 -28.37 2.31
CA GLU A 67 -12.22 -28.78 3.10
C GLU A 67 -12.69 -30.19 2.75
N LYS A 68 -12.68 -30.57 1.46
CA LYS A 68 -13.01 -31.94 1.05
C LYS A 68 -12.06 -32.97 1.67
N VAL A 69 -10.74 -32.69 1.70
CA VAL A 69 -9.73 -33.57 2.33
C VAL A 69 -10.06 -33.77 3.82
N PHE A 70 -10.44 -32.72 4.53
CA PHE A 70 -10.76 -32.81 5.96
C PHE A 70 -12.13 -33.42 6.24
N SER A 71 -13.08 -33.33 5.29
CA SER A 71 -14.47 -33.80 5.47
C SER A 71 -14.72 -35.24 4.97
N SER A 72 -13.88 -35.75 4.03
CA SER A 72 -14.14 -37.06 3.41
C SER A 72 -13.87 -38.23 4.36
N ASN A 73 -14.85 -39.13 4.58
CA ASN A 73 -14.72 -40.36 5.35
C ASN A 73 -14.05 -41.51 4.58
N GLY A 74 -13.50 -41.26 3.37
CA GLY A 74 -13.24 -42.26 2.34
C GLY A 74 -11.80 -42.75 2.16
N TYR A 75 -10.82 -42.22 2.86
CA TYR A 75 -9.46 -42.77 2.76
C TYR A 75 -9.21 -43.77 3.89
N GLY A 76 -9.16 -45.06 3.54
CA GLY A 76 -9.03 -46.22 4.43
C GLY A 76 -8.12 -45.98 5.62
N GLN A 77 -8.71 -45.77 6.80
CA GLN A 77 -7.99 -45.42 8.00
C GLN A 77 -8.42 -46.22 9.18
N THR A 78 -7.40 -46.70 9.83
CA THR A 78 -7.39 -46.84 11.29
C THR A 78 -7.37 -45.42 11.90
N ASP A 79 -8.25 -45.14 12.85
CA ASP A 79 -8.54 -43.83 13.50
C ASP A 79 -7.38 -43.10 14.19
N ALA A 80 -6.13 -43.39 13.87
CA ALA A 80 -4.97 -43.00 14.67
C ALA A 80 -4.15 -41.81 14.14
N VAL A 81 -4.34 -41.33 12.88
CA VAL A 81 -3.51 -40.25 12.31
C VAL A 81 -4.38 -39.04 11.93
N PRO A 82 -4.14 -37.86 12.53
CA PRO A 82 -4.85 -36.66 12.14
C PRO A 82 -4.65 -36.35 10.66
N ARG A 83 -5.71 -36.01 9.93
CA ARG A 83 -5.61 -35.59 8.53
C ARG A 83 -4.81 -34.32 8.45
N GLN A 84 -3.76 -34.34 7.63
CA GLN A 84 -2.87 -33.21 7.45
C GLN A 84 -2.64 -32.94 5.96
N ILE A 85 -2.47 -31.66 5.62
CA ILE A 85 -2.05 -31.22 4.29
C ILE A 85 -0.65 -30.63 4.42
N ILE A 86 0.27 -31.12 3.57
CA ILE A 86 1.63 -30.60 3.48
C ILE A 86 1.68 -29.58 2.34
N VAL A 87 2.01 -28.34 2.67
CA VAL A 87 2.02 -27.23 1.71
C VAL A 87 3.43 -26.75 1.50
N PHE A 88 3.86 -26.68 0.24
CA PHE A 88 5.12 -26.06 -0.15
C PHE A 88 4.88 -24.61 -0.52
N ALA A 89 5.63 -23.69 0.08
CA ALA A 89 5.57 -22.26 -0.12
C ALA A 89 6.94 -21.68 -0.45
N SER A 90 7.00 -20.58 -1.18
CA SER A 90 8.27 -19.92 -1.49
C SER A 90 8.87 -19.26 -0.25
N GLY A 91 10.12 -19.54 0.06
CA GLY A 91 10.90 -18.94 1.13
C GLY A 91 10.29 -19.11 2.51
N ASP A 92 10.09 -18.01 3.24
CA ASP A 92 9.42 -18.02 4.55
C ASP A 92 7.91 -17.97 4.37
N PRO A 93 7.16 -19.00 4.84
CA PRO A 93 5.71 -19.05 4.69
C PRO A 93 4.92 -17.91 5.38
N LEU A 94 5.53 -17.21 6.34
CA LEU A 94 4.94 -16.04 6.99
C LEU A 94 5.32 -14.71 6.36
N PHE A 95 6.42 -14.68 5.60
CA PHE A 95 6.88 -13.45 4.95
C PHE A 95 6.09 -13.18 3.65
N PHE A 96 4.96 -12.47 3.76
CA PHE A 96 3.97 -12.30 2.68
C PHE A 96 3.49 -13.63 2.07
N GLY A 97 3.72 -14.74 2.76
CA GLY A 97 3.57 -16.10 2.26
C GLY A 97 2.19 -16.69 2.50
N PHE A 98 2.01 -17.91 1.98
CA PHE A 98 0.72 -18.62 1.94
C PHE A 98 0.18 -18.99 3.33
N ALA A 99 1.05 -19.15 4.33
CA ALA A 99 0.62 -19.44 5.71
C ALA A 99 -0.31 -18.36 6.28
N ASN A 100 -0.08 -17.09 5.93
CA ASN A 100 -0.96 -15.99 6.34
C ASN A 100 -2.37 -16.14 5.75
N THR A 101 -2.47 -16.66 4.53
CA THR A 101 -3.76 -16.91 3.89
C THR A 101 -4.48 -18.09 4.53
N VAL A 102 -3.76 -19.17 4.87
CA VAL A 102 -4.33 -20.32 5.60
C VAL A 102 -4.87 -19.84 6.96
N LYS A 103 -4.05 -19.11 7.73
CA LYS A 103 -4.46 -18.58 9.04
C LYS A 103 -5.70 -17.69 8.98
N ARG A 104 -5.82 -16.86 7.95
CA ARG A 104 -6.96 -15.96 7.78
C ARG A 104 -8.23 -16.69 7.37
N LYS A 105 -8.12 -17.68 6.44
CA LYS A 105 -9.28 -18.42 5.91
C LYS A 105 -9.72 -19.58 6.81
N LEU A 106 -8.80 -20.15 7.57
CA LEU A 106 -9.01 -21.27 8.48
C LEU A 106 -8.39 -20.97 9.85
N PRO A 107 -8.98 -20.04 10.62
CA PRO A 107 -8.39 -19.55 11.88
C PRO A 107 -8.20 -20.63 12.95
N ASP A 108 -9.01 -21.71 12.90
CA ASP A 108 -8.96 -22.83 13.85
C ASP A 108 -7.99 -23.96 13.41
N ALA A 109 -7.29 -23.80 12.28
CA ALA A 109 -6.34 -24.79 11.80
C ALA A 109 -5.05 -24.79 12.65
N GLU A 110 -4.58 -25.99 12.99
CA GLU A 110 -3.22 -26.17 13.52
C GLU A 110 -2.22 -26.02 12.38
N ILE A 111 -1.26 -25.10 12.53
CA ILE A 111 -0.25 -24.83 11.50
C ILE A 111 1.13 -25.07 12.12
N LYS A 112 1.90 -26.01 11.53
CA LYS A 112 3.33 -26.22 11.81
C LYS A 112 4.13 -25.65 10.64
N LEU A 113 5.17 -24.86 10.94
CA LEU A 113 5.96 -24.15 9.94
C LEU A 113 7.40 -24.64 9.91
N TYR A 114 7.93 -24.79 8.72
CA TYR A 114 9.35 -25.01 8.45
C TYR A 114 9.81 -23.94 7.46
N PRO A 115 10.32 -22.80 7.94
CA PRO A 115 10.70 -21.68 7.09
C PRO A 115 12.02 -21.96 6.34
N SER A 116 12.15 -21.35 5.18
CA SER A 116 13.40 -21.14 4.48
C SER A 116 13.70 -19.65 4.39
N PHE A 117 14.89 -19.26 3.92
CA PHE A 117 15.16 -17.85 3.66
C PHE A 117 14.19 -17.32 2.60
N ASN A 118 13.60 -16.16 2.88
CA ASN A 118 12.82 -15.47 1.85
C ASN A 118 13.76 -14.89 0.77
N SER A 119 13.20 -14.56 -0.36
CA SER A 119 14.00 -14.12 -1.51
C SER A 119 14.76 -12.81 -1.29
N LEU A 120 14.27 -11.90 -0.42
CA LEU A 120 15.00 -10.67 -0.06
C LEU A 120 16.20 -10.97 0.84
N GLN A 121 16.05 -11.90 1.79
CA GLN A 121 17.18 -12.39 2.60
C GLN A 121 18.22 -13.07 1.70
N THR A 122 17.78 -13.93 0.77
CA THR A 122 18.68 -14.59 -0.18
C THR A 122 19.46 -13.57 -1.01
N LEU A 123 18.80 -12.53 -1.54
CA LEU A 123 19.47 -11.46 -2.27
C LEU A 123 20.49 -10.72 -1.40
N ALA A 124 20.09 -10.35 -0.17
CA ALA A 124 20.99 -9.69 0.79
C ALA A 124 22.22 -10.55 1.12
N HIS A 125 22.06 -11.88 1.30
CA HIS A 125 23.16 -12.83 1.51
C HIS A 125 24.10 -12.90 0.31
N ARG A 126 23.58 -12.91 -0.92
CA ARG A 126 24.40 -12.89 -2.14
C ARG A 126 25.22 -11.59 -2.27
N LEU A 127 24.67 -10.49 -1.77
CA LEU A 127 25.35 -9.19 -1.76
C LEU A 127 26.23 -8.98 -0.52
N VAL A 128 26.21 -9.91 0.43
CA VAL A 128 26.85 -9.76 1.76
C VAL A 128 26.44 -8.44 2.42
N MET A 129 25.13 -8.13 2.34
CA MET A 129 24.55 -6.86 2.78
C MET A 129 23.70 -7.07 4.04
N PRO A 130 23.94 -6.32 5.12
CA PRO A 130 23.04 -6.29 6.28
C PRO A 130 21.64 -5.83 5.87
N TYR A 131 20.59 -6.40 6.49
CA TYR A 131 19.20 -6.13 6.15
C TYR A 131 18.29 -5.89 7.36
N ASP A 132 18.88 -5.65 8.53
CA ASP A 132 18.18 -5.32 9.77
C ASP A 132 17.45 -3.96 9.70
N ASP A 133 17.94 -3.03 8.89
CA ASP A 133 17.38 -1.70 8.60
C ASP A 133 16.47 -1.68 7.34
N MET A 134 16.23 -2.84 6.72
CA MET A 134 15.51 -2.91 5.46
C MET A 134 13.99 -2.75 5.64
N ARG A 135 13.42 -1.71 5.05
CA ARG A 135 11.96 -1.59 4.87
C ARG A 135 11.50 -2.60 3.81
N THR A 136 10.65 -3.54 4.19
CA THR A 136 10.14 -4.54 3.25
C THR A 136 8.79 -4.14 2.68
N VAL A 137 8.65 -4.25 1.36
CA VAL A 137 7.45 -3.94 0.60
C VAL A 137 7.12 -5.10 -0.33
N SER A 138 5.85 -5.50 -0.36
CA SER A 138 5.38 -6.44 -1.37
C SER A 138 4.44 -5.72 -2.34
N LEU A 139 4.83 -5.70 -3.60
CA LEU A 139 3.99 -5.23 -4.70
C LEU A 139 3.25 -6.38 -5.40
N THR A 140 3.51 -7.64 -5.02
CA THR A 140 2.87 -8.82 -5.63
C THR A 140 1.35 -8.77 -5.45
N GLY A 141 0.62 -8.45 -6.53
CA GLY A 141 -0.84 -8.27 -6.51
C GLY A 141 -1.33 -7.16 -5.58
N ARG A 142 -0.52 -6.13 -5.33
CA ARG A 142 -0.82 -5.02 -4.43
C ARG A 142 -0.56 -3.68 -5.09
N PRO A 143 -1.29 -2.61 -4.68
CA PRO A 143 -1.07 -1.26 -5.21
C PRO A 143 0.24 -0.66 -4.68
N TRP A 144 0.65 0.47 -5.26
CA TRP A 144 1.87 1.20 -4.95
C TRP A 144 1.95 1.79 -3.53
N ASN A 145 0.87 1.83 -2.77
CA ASN A 145 0.72 2.63 -1.54
C ASN A 145 1.87 2.46 -0.53
N GLU A 146 2.26 1.21 -0.21
CA GLU A 146 3.34 0.96 0.75
C GLU A 146 4.73 1.28 0.16
N PHE A 147 4.90 1.14 -1.14
CA PHE A 147 6.12 1.56 -1.81
C PHE A 147 6.25 3.08 -1.85
N ASP A 148 5.18 3.78 -2.23
CA ASP A 148 5.12 5.24 -2.21
C ASP A 148 5.39 5.79 -0.80
N ARG A 149 4.83 5.13 0.20
CA ARG A 149 5.09 5.45 1.60
C ARG A 149 6.56 5.32 1.95
N ALA A 150 7.20 4.21 1.60
CA ALA A 150 8.62 4.00 1.85
C ALA A 150 9.51 5.04 1.16
N LEU A 151 9.14 5.48 -0.05
CA LEU A 151 9.81 6.56 -0.76
C LEU A 151 9.64 7.92 -0.05
N ILE A 152 8.42 8.26 0.35
CA ILE A 152 8.13 9.52 1.06
C ILE A 152 8.87 9.55 2.40
N GLU A 153 8.90 8.45 3.14
CA GLU A 153 9.65 8.27 4.39
C GLU A 153 11.18 8.28 4.16
N ARG A 154 11.64 8.22 2.89
CA ARG A 154 13.05 8.18 2.50
C ARG A 154 13.79 7.03 3.17
N ALA A 155 13.19 5.85 3.15
CA ALA A 155 13.81 4.66 3.73
C ALA A 155 15.19 4.40 3.11
N PRO A 156 16.25 4.20 3.91
CA PRO A 156 17.60 4.06 3.40
C PRO A 156 17.80 2.78 2.59
N LYS A 157 17.04 1.75 2.91
CA LYS A 157 17.05 0.47 2.24
C LYS A 157 15.63 -0.06 2.08
N ILE A 158 15.23 -0.44 0.86
CA ILE A 158 13.90 -0.96 0.57
C ILE A 158 14.04 -2.29 -0.16
N GLY A 159 13.51 -3.35 0.44
CA GLY A 159 13.40 -4.68 -0.19
C GLY A 159 12.03 -4.86 -0.79
N ILE A 160 11.94 -5.25 -2.07
CA ILE A 160 10.69 -5.27 -2.82
C ILE A 160 10.45 -6.64 -3.44
N LEU A 161 9.28 -7.22 -3.13
CA LEU A 161 8.73 -8.35 -3.86
C LEU A 161 7.93 -7.82 -5.05
N THR A 162 8.29 -8.26 -6.24
CA THR A 162 7.76 -7.80 -7.53
C THR A 162 6.67 -8.73 -8.07
N ASP A 163 6.02 -8.32 -9.14
CA ASP A 163 5.16 -9.13 -9.99
C ASP A 163 5.33 -8.76 -11.47
N ARG A 164 4.40 -9.19 -12.34
CA ARG A 164 4.49 -8.92 -13.79
C ARG A 164 4.18 -7.48 -14.16
N GLU A 165 3.47 -6.75 -13.32
CA GLU A 165 3.11 -5.34 -13.51
C GLU A 165 4.15 -4.44 -12.82
N HIS A 166 4.50 -4.78 -11.58
CA HIS A 166 5.48 -4.07 -10.78
C HIS A 166 6.87 -4.68 -10.98
N THR A 167 7.44 -4.46 -12.16
CA THR A 167 8.77 -4.92 -12.54
C THR A 167 9.86 -3.97 -12.03
N PRO A 168 11.14 -4.40 -11.97
CA PRO A 168 12.23 -3.47 -11.65
C PRO A 168 12.24 -2.22 -12.53
N ALA A 169 11.86 -2.34 -13.83
CA ALA A 169 11.79 -1.21 -14.76
C ALA A 169 10.67 -0.22 -14.40
N THR A 170 9.45 -0.70 -14.10
CA THR A 170 8.33 0.16 -13.73
C THR A 170 8.54 0.82 -12.36
N ILE A 171 9.19 0.12 -11.43
CA ILE A 171 9.59 0.66 -10.12
C ILE A 171 10.60 1.78 -10.31
N ALA A 172 11.65 1.58 -11.11
CA ALA A 172 12.66 2.60 -11.42
C ALA A 172 12.05 3.84 -12.11
N ALA A 173 11.16 3.62 -13.08
CA ALA A 173 10.47 4.70 -13.78
C ALA A 173 9.63 5.55 -12.81
N ARG A 174 8.86 4.90 -11.91
CA ARG A 174 8.09 5.60 -10.88
C ARG A 174 8.97 6.42 -9.94
N MET A 175 10.11 5.86 -9.51
CA MET A 175 11.06 6.58 -8.65
C MET A 175 11.59 7.84 -9.35
N LEU A 176 12.01 7.73 -10.59
CA LEU A 176 12.53 8.86 -11.36
C LEU A 176 11.46 9.91 -11.64
N GLU A 177 10.23 9.49 -11.91
CA GLU A 177 9.08 10.38 -12.10
C GLU A 177 8.86 11.32 -10.92
N TYR A 178 9.07 10.84 -9.70
CA TYR A 178 8.89 11.62 -8.47
C TYR A 178 10.21 12.13 -7.85
N GLY A 179 11.32 12.10 -8.60
CA GLY A 179 12.61 12.66 -8.19
C GLY A 179 13.35 11.86 -7.11
N TYR A 180 13.09 10.56 -7.00
CA TYR A 180 13.80 9.65 -6.10
C TYR A 180 14.99 8.98 -6.80
N ASP A 181 15.91 9.78 -7.35
CA ASP A 181 17.04 9.35 -8.17
C ASP A 181 18.28 8.88 -7.36
N ARG A 182 18.27 9.09 -6.04
CA ARG A 182 19.42 8.81 -5.16
C ARG A 182 19.39 7.40 -4.57
N TYR A 183 19.11 6.41 -5.40
CA TYR A 183 19.12 5.00 -5.04
C TYR A 183 19.87 4.18 -6.09
N THR A 184 20.58 3.17 -5.62
CA THR A 184 21.10 2.09 -6.44
C THR A 184 20.15 0.90 -6.36
N MET A 185 19.93 0.21 -7.47
CA MET A 185 19.08 -0.97 -7.56
C MET A 185 19.90 -2.24 -7.69
N TYR A 186 19.61 -3.23 -6.86
CA TYR A 186 20.11 -4.59 -6.94
C TYR A 186 18.94 -5.51 -7.24
N VAL A 187 19.01 -6.29 -8.33
CA VAL A 187 17.95 -7.20 -8.74
C VAL A 187 18.46 -8.63 -8.66
N GLY A 188 17.70 -9.48 -8.00
CA GLY A 188 17.91 -10.92 -7.97
C GLY A 188 16.87 -11.63 -8.81
N GLU A 189 17.31 -12.35 -9.85
CA GLU A 189 16.49 -13.15 -10.75
C GLU A 189 16.74 -14.64 -10.45
N HIS A 190 15.69 -15.45 -10.39
CA HIS A 190 15.75 -16.90 -10.14
C HIS A 190 16.63 -17.32 -8.95
N LEU A 191 16.56 -16.55 -7.85
CA LEU A 191 17.40 -16.80 -6.68
C LEU A 191 17.24 -18.22 -6.13
N GLY A 192 18.36 -18.90 -5.90
CA GLY A 192 18.43 -20.30 -5.50
C GLY A 192 18.52 -21.30 -6.66
N ASN A 193 18.27 -20.88 -7.90
CA ASN A 193 18.40 -21.75 -9.06
C ASN A 193 19.85 -21.78 -9.56
N PRO A 194 20.58 -22.92 -9.49
CA PRO A 194 22.01 -22.96 -9.82
C PRO A 194 22.34 -22.58 -11.26
N GLU A 195 21.39 -22.75 -12.18
CA GLU A 195 21.62 -22.55 -13.63
C GLU A 195 21.16 -21.15 -14.08
N LYS A 196 20.17 -20.55 -13.38
CA LYS A 196 19.48 -19.32 -13.83
C LYS A 196 19.66 -18.15 -12.88
N GLU A 197 20.20 -18.37 -11.68
CA GLU A 197 20.41 -17.30 -10.72
C GLU A 197 21.26 -16.19 -11.33
N ARG A 198 20.73 -14.98 -11.30
CA ARG A 198 21.42 -13.80 -11.78
C ARG A 198 21.22 -12.64 -10.81
N ILE A 199 22.31 -11.98 -10.47
CA ILE A 199 22.30 -10.78 -9.64
C ILE A 199 22.83 -9.63 -10.47
N ARG A 200 22.05 -8.53 -10.46
CA ARG A 200 22.36 -7.34 -11.24
C ARG A 200 22.42 -6.13 -10.32
N HIS A 201 23.39 -5.28 -10.56
CA HIS A 201 23.59 -4.00 -9.93
C HIS A 201 23.52 -2.91 -10.99
N MET A 202 22.68 -1.89 -10.78
CA MET A 202 22.43 -0.86 -11.79
C MET A 202 21.88 0.43 -11.19
N THR A 203 21.98 1.50 -11.96
CA THR A 203 21.29 2.77 -11.70
C THR A 203 19.79 2.64 -12.02
N LEU A 204 18.97 3.56 -11.53
CA LEU A 204 17.55 3.58 -11.86
C LEU A 204 17.33 3.85 -13.36
N GLN A 205 18.17 4.69 -13.99
CA GLN A 205 18.09 4.98 -15.42
C GLN A 205 18.33 3.71 -16.26
N GLU A 206 19.37 2.93 -15.94
CA GLU A 206 19.63 1.65 -16.59
C GLU A 206 18.48 0.66 -16.38
N ALA A 207 17.91 0.64 -15.18
CA ALA A 207 16.80 -0.26 -14.86
C ALA A 207 15.55 0.01 -15.69
N THR A 208 15.25 1.28 -16.04
CA THR A 208 14.09 1.60 -16.88
C THR A 208 14.15 1.00 -18.29
N GLN A 209 15.34 0.68 -18.76
CA GLN A 209 15.59 0.10 -20.10
C GLN A 209 15.85 -1.40 -20.03
N GLY A 210 15.89 -1.98 -18.82
CA GLY A 210 16.24 -3.37 -18.58
C GLY A 210 15.09 -4.34 -18.86
N GLY A 211 15.40 -5.49 -19.48
CA GLY A 211 14.56 -6.67 -19.42
C GLY A 211 14.90 -7.50 -18.18
N PHE A 212 13.89 -8.04 -17.49
CA PHE A 212 14.07 -8.82 -16.27
C PHE A 212 13.30 -10.13 -16.34
N GLU A 213 13.95 -11.23 -15.94
CA GLU A 213 13.32 -12.53 -15.87
C GLU A 213 12.55 -12.73 -14.55
N HIS A 214 11.53 -13.56 -14.57
CA HIS A 214 10.75 -13.93 -13.39
C HIS A 214 11.06 -15.38 -12.97
N PRO A 215 11.03 -15.64 -11.64
CA PRO A 215 10.75 -14.72 -10.53
C PRO A 215 11.93 -13.81 -10.24
N ASN A 216 11.64 -12.58 -9.85
CA ASN A 216 12.65 -11.64 -9.38
C ASN A 216 12.21 -10.87 -8.15
N ASN A 217 13.15 -10.22 -7.50
CA ASN A 217 12.95 -9.24 -6.44
C ASN A 217 14.09 -8.22 -6.48
N LEU A 218 14.00 -7.18 -5.69
CA LEU A 218 15.04 -6.17 -5.70
C LEU A 218 15.27 -5.51 -4.33
N LEU A 219 16.49 -4.99 -4.16
CA LEU A 219 16.86 -4.08 -3.08
C LEU A 219 17.19 -2.71 -3.67
N LEU A 220 16.66 -1.68 -3.04
CA LEU A 220 17.02 -0.28 -3.29
C LEU A 220 17.86 0.21 -2.11
N CYS A 221 19.03 0.76 -2.38
CA CYS A 221 19.91 1.32 -1.36
C CYS A 221 20.14 2.79 -1.66
N ALA A 222 19.83 3.68 -0.70
CA ALA A 222 20.10 5.10 -0.83
C ALA A 222 21.60 5.38 -0.95
N THR A 223 21.99 6.17 -1.93
CA THR A 223 23.38 6.58 -2.17
C THR A 223 23.71 7.87 -1.42
N SER A 224 22.70 8.68 -1.13
CA SER A 224 22.78 9.89 -0.33
C SER A 224 21.40 10.26 0.21
N PHE A 225 21.39 11.06 1.27
CA PHE A 225 20.15 11.61 1.80
C PHE A 225 19.99 13.06 1.34
N PRO A 226 18.83 13.42 0.74
CA PRO A 226 18.54 14.81 0.43
C PRO A 226 18.31 15.60 1.73
N GLU A 227 18.39 16.93 1.65
CA GLU A 227 18.02 17.83 2.74
C GLU A 227 16.63 17.52 3.30
N ALA A 228 16.45 17.82 4.60
CA ALA A 228 15.15 17.63 5.25
C ALA A 228 14.06 18.43 4.51
N ARG A 229 12.88 17.84 4.35
CA ARG A 229 11.74 18.56 3.82
C ARG A 229 11.30 19.64 4.81
N PRO A 230 10.98 20.86 4.36
CA PRO A 230 10.44 21.86 5.24
C PRO A 230 9.08 21.40 5.79
N PHE A 231 8.84 21.68 7.07
CA PHE A 231 7.49 21.59 7.64
C PHE A 231 6.74 22.87 7.30
N GLY A 232 5.75 22.77 6.43
CA GLY A 232 5.11 23.92 5.82
C GLY A 232 5.87 24.40 4.57
N ILE A 233 5.61 23.75 3.43
CA ILE A 233 6.24 24.11 2.15
C ILE A 233 5.90 25.57 1.80
N PRO A 234 6.87 26.43 1.48
CA PRO A 234 6.63 27.82 1.06
C PRO A 234 5.68 27.90 -0.15
N ASP A 235 4.75 28.83 -0.11
CA ASP A 235 3.69 28.95 -1.13
C ASP A 235 4.25 29.19 -2.53
N GLU A 236 5.35 29.95 -2.63
CA GLU A 236 6.04 30.29 -3.88
C GLU A 236 6.72 29.11 -4.56
N GLN A 237 6.90 28.00 -3.85
CA GLN A 237 7.47 26.77 -4.43
C GLN A 237 6.43 25.96 -5.21
N PHE A 238 5.14 26.24 -5.02
CA PHE A 238 4.08 25.58 -5.80
C PHE A 238 3.93 26.23 -7.19
N ALA A 239 3.64 25.41 -8.20
CA ALA A 239 3.06 25.89 -9.43
C ALA A 239 1.62 26.34 -9.16
N HIS A 240 1.23 27.49 -9.71
CA HIS A 240 -0.06 28.13 -9.48
C HIS A 240 -0.96 28.02 -10.70
N LEU A 241 -2.27 28.00 -10.47
CA LEU A 241 -3.28 28.00 -11.52
C LEU A 241 -3.23 29.34 -12.31
N ASP A 242 -2.88 29.27 -13.58
CA ASP A 242 -2.79 30.44 -14.47
C ASP A 242 -2.03 31.64 -13.86
N GLY A 243 -0.97 31.36 -13.08
CA GLY A 243 -0.17 32.39 -12.40
C GLY A 243 -0.87 33.09 -11.22
N ARG A 244 -2.02 32.57 -10.76
CA ARG A 244 -2.80 33.15 -9.66
C ARG A 244 -2.19 32.80 -8.30
N THR A 245 -1.13 33.48 -7.90
CA THR A 245 -0.35 33.23 -6.67
C THR A 245 -1.14 33.35 -5.36
N ARG A 246 -2.32 33.96 -5.39
CA ARG A 246 -3.20 34.09 -4.24
C ARG A 246 -4.16 32.90 -4.05
N MET A 247 -4.33 32.07 -5.09
CA MET A 247 -5.22 30.90 -5.05
C MET A 247 -4.52 29.67 -4.47
N ILE A 248 -4.08 29.76 -3.24
CA ILE A 248 -3.43 28.68 -2.48
C ILE A 248 -3.76 28.86 -1.01
N THR A 249 -4.00 27.78 -0.30
CA THR A 249 -4.07 27.80 1.16
C THR A 249 -2.67 28.11 1.71
N LYS A 250 -2.54 29.29 2.36
CA LYS A 250 -1.26 29.81 2.86
C LYS A 250 -0.61 28.83 3.84
N ALA A 251 0.73 28.69 3.81
CA ALA A 251 1.45 27.69 4.59
C ALA A 251 1.04 27.65 6.08
N PRO A 252 0.95 28.76 6.85
CA PRO A 252 0.51 28.71 8.25
C PRO A 252 -0.94 28.19 8.39
N ILE A 253 -1.83 28.62 7.51
CA ILE A 253 -3.25 28.20 7.53
C ILE A 253 -3.34 26.71 7.16
N ARG A 254 -2.56 26.26 6.17
CA ARG A 254 -2.48 24.87 5.73
C ARG A 254 -2.08 23.95 6.89
N LEU A 255 -1.04 24.31 7.63
CA LEU A 255 -0.58 23.51 8.78
C LEU A 255 -1.63 23.43 9.90
N LEU A 256 -2.29 24.53 10.20
CA LEU A 256 -3.38 24.54 11.19
C LEU A 256 -4.61 23.75 10.70
N THR A 257 -4.89 23.77 9.41
CA THR A 257 -5.93 22.92 8.79
C THR A 257 -5.61 21.45 8.97
N LEU A 258 -4.35 21.03 8.69
CA LEU A 258 -3.91 19.64 8.88
C LEU A 258 -4.01 19.21 10.35
N GLN A 259 -3.66 20.11 11.27
CA GLN A 259 -3.79 19.87 12.71
C GLN A 259 -5.26 19.67 13.11
N ALA A 260 -6.20 20.49 12.59
CA ALA A 260 -7.62 20.36 12.87
C ALA A 260 -8.23 19.05 12.30
N LEU A 261 -7.68 18.51 11.21
CA LEU A 261 -8.06 17.23 10.59
C LEU A 261 -7.59 16.02 11.39
N GLU A 262 -6.58 16.14 12.29
CA GLU A 262 -6.03 15.05 13.12
C GLU A 262 -5.53 13.87 12.29
N LEU A 263 -4.84 14.14 11.19
CA LEU A 263 -4.49 13.16 10.15
C LEU A 263 -3.62 11.99 10.62
N ASN A 264 -2.92 12.11 11.73
CA ASN A 264 -2.15 11.02 12.34
C ASN A 264 -3.01 9.80 12.74
N HIS A 265 -4.30 9.98 12.98
CA HIS A 265 -5.26 8.93 13.35
C HIS A 265 -6.19 8.54 12.20
N ARG A 266 -6.04 9.18 11.02
CA ARG A 266 -6.90 8.96 9.85
C ARG A 266 -6.27 7.99 8.87
N ARG A 267 -7.09 7.46 7.96
CA ARG A 267 -6.66 6.55 6.90
C ARG A 267 -6.95 7.08 5.50
N VAL A 268 -8.09 7.72 5.32
CA VAL A 268 -8.55 8.22 4.02
C VAL A 268 -8.88 9.70 4.14
N PHE A 269 -8.11 10.51 3.44
CA PHE A 269 -8.27 11.95 3.40
C PHE A 269 -8.82 12.40 2.05
N TRP A 270 -9.90 13.17 2.06
CA TRP A 270 -10.44 13.84 0.89
C TRP A 270 -10.18 15.36 0.94
N ASP A 271 -9.62 15.89 -0.16
CA ASP A 271 -9.37 17.32 -0.36
C ASP A 271 -10.28 17.84 -1.49
N ILE A 272 -11.33 18.59 -1.14
CA ILE A 272 -12.34 19.07 -2.09
C ILE A 272 -12.07 20.53 -2.44
N GLY A 273 -11.84 20.79 -3.74
CA GLY A 273 -11.38 22.09 -4.25
C GLY A 273 -9.90 22.31 -4.02
N PHE A 274 -9.08 21.31 -4.38
CA PHE A 274 -7.64 21.29 -4.08
C PHE A 274 -6.81 22.37 -4.79
N CYS A 275 -7.28 22.95 -5.89
CA CYS A 275 -6.61 24.01 -6.69
C CYS A 275 -5.14 23.66 -7.04
N THR A 276 -4.17 24.09 -6.23
CA THR A 276 -2.73 23.78 -6.39
C THR A 276 -2.34 22.40 -5.86
N GLY A 277 -3.21 21.72 -5.15
CA GLY A 277 -2.90 20.49 -4.43
C GLY A 277 -2.07 20.68 -3.16
N SER A 278 -1.89 21.93 -2.69
CA SER A 278 -0.98 22.22 -1.59
C SER A 278 -1.34 21.52 -0.29
N VAL A 279 -2.65 21.42 0.04
CA VAL A 279 -3.11 20.73 1.25
C VAL A 279 -2.93 19.24 1.12
N SER A 280 -3.30 18.64 -0.03
CA SER A 280 -3.11 17.22 -0.32
C SER A 280 -1.64 16.80 -0.27
N ILE A 281 -0.75 17.59 -0.87
CA ILE A 281 0.69 17.34 -0.93
C ILE A 281 1.31 17.43 0.47
N GLU A 282 1.02 18.50 1.21
CA GLU A 282 1.52 18.65 2.58
C GLU A 282 1.00 17.50 3.47
N ALA A 283 -0.30 17.17 3.37
CA ALA A 283 -0.90 16.06 4.10
C ALA A 283 -0.18 14.73 3.80
N ARG A 284 0.03 14.42 2.53
CA ARG A 284 0.67 13.16 2.11
C ARG A 284 2.14 13.08 2.54
N LEU A 285 2.88 14.19 2.52
CA LEU A 285 4.27 14.23 2.96
C LEU A 285 4.43 14.08 4.47
N GLN A 286 3.53 14.69 5.26
CA GLN A 286 3.57 14.62 6.72
C GLN A 286 2.95 13.32 7.26
N PHE A 287 1.99 12.75 6.54
CA PHE A 287 1.25 11.54 6.92
C PHE A 287 1.26 10.52 5.77
N PRO A 288 2.40 9.88 5.49
CA PRO A 288 2.58 9.01 4.30
C PRO A 288 1.71 7.75 4.31
N HIS A 289 1.06 7.43 5.41
CA HIS A 289 0.12 6.31 5.53
C HIS A 289 -1.26 6.59 4.93
N LEU A 290 -1.59 7.85 4.64
CA LEU A 290 -2.90 8.25 4.14
C LEU A 290 -3.14 7.78 2.70
N THR A 291 -4.35 7.35 2.42
CA THR A 291 -4.91 7.35 1.07
C THR A 291 -5.53 8.71 0.81
N VAL A 292 -5.03 9.43 -0.19
CA VAL A 292 -5.46 10.79 -0.50
C VAL A 292 -6.24 10.82 -1.81
N VAL A 293 -7.48 11.33 -1.76
CA VAL A 293 -8.34 11.57 -2.92
C VAL A 293 -8.67 13.06 -2.98
N SER A 294 -8.40 13.70 -4.10
CA SER A 294 -8.51 15.15 -4.27
C SER A 294 -9.43 15.48 -5.43
N PHE A 295 -10.35 16.42 -5.22
CA PHE A 295 -11.37 16.81 -6.20
C PHE A 295 -11.19 18.26 -6.62
N GLU A 296 -11.23 18.55 -7.92
CA GLU A 296 -11.15 19.91 -8.46
C GLU A 296 -12.05 20.06 -9.68
N VAL A 297 -12.89 21.07 -9.68
CA VAL A 297 -13.83 21.31 -10.78
C VAL A 297 -13.14 21.82 -12.05
N ARG A 298 -11.99 22.46 -11.92
CA ARG A 298 -11.26 23.05 -13.06
C ARG A 298 -10.48 21.99 -13.79
N ALA A 299 -10.60 21.98 -15.13
CA ALA A 299 -9.93 21.00 -16.01
C ALA A 299 -8.39 20.94 -15.84
N LYS A 300 -7.75 22.07 -15.53
CA LYS A 300 -6.30 22.15 -15.29
C LYS A 300 -5.86 21.60 -13.91
N GLY A 301 -6.80 21.22 -13.04
CA GLY A 301 -6.48 20.78 -11.69
C GLY A 301 -5.57 19.56 -11.65
N GLU A 302 -5.88 18.55 -12.45
CA GLU A 302 -5.10 17.29 -12.51
C GLU A 302 -3.66 17.54 -13.00
N GLU A 303 -3.49 18.35 -14.06
CA GLU A 303 -2.16 18.72 -14.56
C GLU A 303 -1.35 19.42 -13.47
N LEU A 304 -1.97 20.36 -12.76
CA LEU A 304 -1.33 21.14 -11.70
C LEU A 304 -0.96 20.27 -10.50
N MET A 305 -1.84 19.33 -10.11
CA MET A 305 -1.55 18.33 -9.07
C MET A 305 -0.35 17.48 -9.48
N ASN A 306 -0.30 17.00 -10.73
CA ASN A 306 0.80 16.19 -11.24
C ASN A 306 2.13 16.94 -11.23
N ILE A 307 2.15 18.21 -11.66
CA ILE A 307 3.34 19.06 -11.63
C ILE A 307 3.85 19.21 -10.19
N ASN A 308 2.97 19.57 -9.26
CA ASN A 308 3.35 19.80 -7.87
C ASN A 308 3.71 18.50 -7.14
N SER A 309 2.98 17.40 -7.37
CA SER A 309 3.27 16.10 -6.77
C SER A 309 4.65 15.58 -7.16
N ARG A 310 5.01 15.70 -8.45
CA ARG A 310 6.36 15.33 -8.93
C ARG A 310 7.44 16.22 -8.35
N ARG A 311 7.21 17.55 -8.32
CA ARG A 311 8.15 18.52 -7.75
C ARG A 311 8.52 18.22 -6.29
N PHE A 312 7.54 17.82 -5.49
CA PHE A 312 7.75 17.57 -4.06
C PHE A 312 7.96 16.09 -3.72
N GLY A 313 8.00 15.21 -4.72
CA GLY A 313 8.17 13.78 -4.50
C GLY A 313 7.01 13.18 -3.69
N THR A 314 5.78 13.40 -4.13
CA THR A 314 4.55 13.02 -3.42
C THR A 314 3.69 12.08 -4.28
N PRO A 315 4.11 10.82 -4.47
CA PRO A 315 3.31 9.85 -5.20
C PRO A 315 2.06 9.42 -4.43
N GLY A 316 1.06 8.88 -5.15
CA GLY A 316 -0.10 8.22 -4.56
C GLY A 316 -1.24 9.15 -4.15
N ILE A 317 -1.34 10.35 -4.75
CA ILE A 317 -2.53 11.21 -4.66
C ILE A 317 -3.42 10.92 -5.86
N THR A 318 -4.68 10.55 -5.62
CA THR A 318 -5.69 10.39 -6.66
C THR A 318 -6.37 11.74 -6.91
N ALA A 319 -6.13 12.36 -8.05
CA ALA A 319 -6.79 13.59 -8.46
C ALA A 319 -7.99 13.26 -9.36
N ILE A 320 -9.15 13.84 -9.06
CA ILE A 320 -10.39 13.68 -9.82
C ILE A 320 -10.85 15.06 -10.27
N THR A 321 -10.91 15.25 -11.58
CA THR A 321 -11.40 16.50 -12.18
C THR A 321 -12.90 16.41 -12.45
N GLY A 322 -13.65 17.39 -12.03
CA GLY A 322 -15.10 17.51 -12.21
C GLY A 322 -15.81 18.13 -11.02
N ASP A 323 -17.11 18.35 -11.18
CA ASP A 323 -17.95 18.83 -10.07
C ASP A 323 -18.09 17.71 -9.02
N PHE A 324 -17.66 18.01 -7.79
CA PHE A 324 -17.76 17.07 -6.68
C PHE A 324 -19.21 16.58 -6.46
N LEU A 325 -20.19 17.44 -6.61
CA LEU A 325 -21.60 17.07 -6.44
C LEU A 325 -22.10 16.06 -7.47
N GLN A 326 -21.51 16.06 -8.67
CA GLN A 326 -21.85 15.14 -9.76
C GLN A 326 -20.93 13.89 -9.81
N THR A 327 -19.83 13.89 -9.08
CA THR A 327 -18.88 12.78 -9.06
C THR A 327 -19.47 11.58 -8.30
N ALA A 328 -19.41 10.38 -8.89
CA ALA A 328 -19.74 9.13 -8.20
C ALA A 328 -18.68 8.82 -7.14
N THR A 329 -19.09 8.62 -5.90
CA THR A 329 -18.18 8.42 -4.76
C THR A 329 -18.26 7.02 -4.14
N ASP A 330 -19.17 6.20 -4.58
CA ASP A 330 -19.47 4.85 -4.07
C ASP A 330 -18.34 3.84 -4.31
N THR A 331 -17.53 4.05 -5.34
CA THR A 331 -16.35 3.22 -5.66
C THR A 331 -15.05 3.73 -5.01
N LEU A 332 -15.08 4.90 -4.40
CA LEU A 332 -13.90 5.51 -3.77
C LEU A 332 -13.75 5.03 -2.32
N PRO A 333 -12.53 5.00 -1.79
CA PRO A 333 -12.32 4.75 -0.37
C PRO A 333 -13.08 5.79 0.48
N ARG A 334 -13.93 5.31 1.40
CA ARG A 334 -14.72 6.19 2.28
C ARG A 334 -13.81 7.02 3.19
N PRO A 335 -13.97 8.36 3.22
CA PRO A 335 -13.10 9.24 3.99
C PRO A 335 -13.40 9.15 5.50
N ASP A 336 -12.37 9.34 6.31
CA ASP A 336 -12.46 9.62 7.74
C ASP A 336 -11.94 11.03 8.09
N ALA A 337 -11.40 11.75 7.10
CA ALA A 337 -11.07 13.16 7.16
C ALA A 337 -11.40 13.83 5.81
N VAL A 338 -12.04 14.99 5.84
CA VAL A 338 -12.40 15.77 4.65
C VAL A 338 -12.02 17.24 4.87
N PHE A 339 -11.31 17.81 3.91
CA PHE A 339 -11.08 19.25 3.83
C PHE A 339 -11.89 19.83 2.67
N ILE A 340 -12.58 20.96 2.91
CA ILE A 340 -13.26 21.72 1.87
C ILE A 340 -12.49 23.03 1.66
N GLY A 341 -11.71 23.09 0.57
CA GLY A 341 -10.93 24.26 0.18
C GLY A 341 -11.68 25.21 -0.75
N GLY A 342 -12.68 24.69 -1.47
CA GLY A 342 -13.54 25.49 -2.36
C GLY A 342 -14.91 24.85 -2.51
N HIS A 343 -15.98 25.65 -2.47
CA HIS A 343 -17.37 25.13 -2.45
C HIS A 343 -18.27 25.69 -3.58
N GLY A 344 -17.83 26.70 -4.33
CA GLY A 344 -18.59 27.25 -5.45
C GLY A 344 -20.00 27.74 -5.12
N GLY A 345 -20.29 28.05 -3.85
CA GLY A 345 -21.63 28.43 -3.37
C GLY A 345 -22.50 27.27 -2.87
N HIS A 346 -22.06 26.01 -3.02
CA HIS A 346 -22.84 24.79 -2.74
C HIS A 346 -22.40 24.06 -1.46
N LEU A 347 -21.99 24.81 -0.44
CA LEU A 347 -21.44 24.23 0.79
C LEU A 347 -22.43 23.32 1.54
N PRO A 348 -23.72 23.67 1.70
CA PRO A 348 -24.69 22.81 2.38
C PRO A 348 -24.89 21.46 1.64
N GLU A 349 -25.03 21.48 0.31
CA GLU A 349 -25.19 20.30 -0.52
C GLU A 349 -23.96 19.40 -0.46
N MET A 350 -22.76 19.99 -0.45
CA MET A 350 -21.52 19.26 -0.28
C MET A 350 -21.45 18.56 1.08
N LEU A 351 -21.84 19.23 2.16
CA LEU A 351 -21.87 18.64 3.50
C LEU A 351 -22.83 17.46 3.60
N MET A 352 -24.01 17.57 2.97
CA MET A 352 -24.95 16.45 2.89
C MET A 352 -24.35 15.25 2.16
N LYS A 353 -23.76 15.47 0.99
CA LYS A 353 -23.11 14.40 0.21
C LYS A 353 -21.93 13.77 0.95
N ILE A 354 -21.09 14.57 1.60
CA ILE A 354 -19.96 14.08 2.39
C ILE A 354 -20.45 13.20 3.54
N LYS A 355 -21.50 13.61 4.26
CA LYS A 355 -22.07 12.82 5.36
C LYS A 355 -22.44 11.40 4.97
N GLU A 356 -22.97 11.18 3.75
CA GLU A 356 -23.40 9.85 3.28
C GLU A 356 -22.23 8.87 3.18
N VAL A 357 -21.02 9.38 2.90
CA VAL A 357 -19.81 8.57 2.70
C VAL A 357 -18.79 8.68 3.85
N LEU A 358 -18.91 9.66 4.73
CA LEU A 358 -18.01 9.87 5.86
C LEU A 358 -18.10 8.69 6.83
N GLN A 359 -16.93 8.20 7.27
CA GLN A 359 -16.90 7.13 8.27
C GLN A 359 -17.34 7.63 9.65
N PRO A 360 -17.91 6.77 10.52
CA PRO A 360 -18.21 7.11 11.91
C PRO A 360 -16.98 7.68 12.62
N GLY A 361 -17.16 8.75 13.39
CA GLY A 361 -16.06 9.50 14.02
C GLY A 361 -15.21 10.33 13.05
N GLY A 362 -15.56 10.36 11.75
CA GLY A 362 -14.89 11.18 10.75
C GLY A 362 -15.11 12.67 10.94
N CYS A 363 -14.19 13.49 10.42
CA CYS A 363 -14.24 14.94 10.54
C CYS A 363 -14.24 15.65 9.18
N ILE A 364 -14.87 16.83 9.16
CA ILE A 364 -14.87 17.78 8.05
C ILE A 364 -14.27 19.08 8.56
N VAL A 365 -13.27 19.61 7.85
CA VAL A 365 -12.65 20.90 8.12
C VAL A 365 -12.88 21.83 6.94
N PHE A 366 -13.24 23.07 7.22
CA PHE A 366 -13.49 24.14 6.26
C PHE A 366 -12.82 25.43 6.69
N ASN A 367 -12.16 26.12 5.77
CA ASN A 367 -11.55 27.41 6.00
C ASN A 367 -12.48 28.52 5.51
N SER A 368 -13.24 29.11 6.44
CA SER A 368 -14.15 30.24 6.14
C SER A 368 -13.39 31.56 6.01
N VAL A 369 -13.64 32.27 4.92
CA VAL A 369 -13.03 33.57 4.61
C VAL A 369 -14.04 34.74 4.74
N SER A 370 -15.31 34.46 5.06
CA SER A 370 -16.38 35.45 5.18
C SER A 370 -17.45 35.03 6.19
N ALA A 371 -18.21 35.98 6.69
CA ALA A 371 -19.34 35.71 7.59
C ALA A 371 -20.39 34.80 6.93
N ASP A 372 -20.64 34.99 5.62
CA ASP A 372 -21.62 34.20 4.87
C ASP A 372 -21.18 32.75 4.74
N SER A 373 -19.90 32.48 4.40
CA SER A 373 -19.39 31.11 4.31
C SER A 373 -19.34 30.41 5.67
N LYS A 374 -19.06 31.15 6.75
CA LYS A 374 -19.17 30.65 8.12
C LYS A 374 -20.61 30.22 8.44
N LYS A 375 -21.58 31.10 8.17
CA LYS A 375 -23.01 30.84 8.39
C LYS A 375 -23.47 29.62 7.59
N ALA A 376 -23.11 29.55 6.30
CA ALA A 376 -23.46 28.44 5.43
C ALA A 376 -22.87 27.08 5.93
N PHE A 377 -21.64 27.06 6.45
CA PHE A 377 -21.07 25.87 7.07
C PHE A 377 -21.84 25.44 8.33
N MET A 378 -22.14 26.37 9.22
CA MET A 378 -22.86 26.07 10.47
C MET A 378 -24.27 25.52 10.20
N GLU A 379 -25.02 26.17 9.30
CA GLU A 379 -26.38 25.77 8.94
C GLU A 379 -26.36 24.42 8.19
N GLY A 380 -25.44 24.24 7.24
CA GLY A 380 -25.27 22.99 6.48
C GLY A 380 -24.84 21.82 7.38
N ALA A 381 -23.93 22.05 8.31
CA ALA A 381 -23.50 21.01 9.27
C ALA A 381 -24.65 20.65 10.23
N GLY A 382 -25.42 21.62 10.70
CA GLY A 382 -26.63 21.38 11.52
C GLY A 382 -27.68 20.58 10.76
N ALA A 383 -27.99 20.95 9.52
CA ALA A 383 -28.92 20.22 8.65
C ALA A 383 -28.45 18.79 8.34
N ALA A 384 -27.14 18.59 8.19
CA ALA A 384 -26.54 17.26 8.00
C ALA A 384 -26.50 16.45 9.31
N GLY A 385 -26.81 17.00 10.48
CA GLY A 385 -26.74 16.32 11.77
C GLY A 385 -25.29 16.07 12.22
N LEU A 386 -24.35 16.92 11.80
CA LEU A 386 -22.95 16.87 12.22
C LEU A 386 -22.77 17.68 13.53
N ILE A 387 -21.81 17.27 14.33
CA ILE A 387 -21.45 17.92 15.58
C ILE A 387 -20.43 19.01 15.29
N LEU A 388 -20.82 20.29 15.53
CA LEU A 388 -19.93 21.45 15.38
C LEU A 388 -18.96 21.56 16.56
N HIS A 389 -17.69 21.87 16.25
CA HIS A 389 -16.66 22.15 17.25
C HIS A 389 -16.34 23.66 17.31
N PRO A 390 -15.71 24.14 18.39
CA PRO A 390 -15.20 25.50 18.44
C PRO A 390 -14.25 25.79 17.29
N SER A 391 -14.44 26.92 16.61
CA SER A 391 -13.58 27.36 15.51
C SER A 391 -12.36 28.13 15.98
N ALA A 392 -11.27 28.12 15.19
CA ALA A 392 -10.10 28.94 15.42
C ALA A 392 -10.04 30.08 14.40
N ARG A 393 -10.00 31.32 14.88
CA ARG A 393 -9.88 32.54 14.04
C ARG A 393 -8.43 32.98 13.98
N ILE A 394 -7.89 33.10 12.78
CA ILE A 394 -6.49 33.40 12.51
C ILE A 394 -6.38 34.61 11.58
N ALA A 395 -5.63 35.61 12.00
CA ALA A 395 -5.24 36.75 11.19
C ALA A 395 -3.79 36.57 10.77
N LEU A 396 -3.50 36.60 9.48
CA LEU A 396 -2.16 36.44 8.91
C LEU A 396 -1.79 37.70 8.13
N ASN A 397 -0.89 38.52 8.67
CA ASN A 397 -0.46 39.78 8.07
C ASN A 397 -1.68 40.67 7.67
N ASP A 398 -1.65 41.20 6.44
CA ASP A 398 -2.70 42.07 5.88
C ASP A 398 -3.84 41.28 5.19
N TYR A 399 -3.89 39.96 5.33
CA TYR A 399 -4.99 39.15 4.79
C TYR A 399 -6.21 39.18 5.67
N ASN A 400 -7.40 39.02 5.07
CA ASN A 400 -8.61 38.86 5.83
C ASN A 400 -8.47 37.65 6.79
N PRO A 401 -8.98 37.79 8.03
CA PRO A 401 -8.96 36.67 8.97
C PRO A 401 -9.67 35.44 8.39
N ILE A 402 -9.08 34.30 8.61
CA ILE A 402 -9.63 33.00 8.23
C ILE A 402 -10.11 32.30 9.50
N GLU A 403 -11.25 31.66 9.42
CA GLU A 403 -11.80 30.88 10.52
C GLU A 403 -11.79 29.40 10.13
N ILE A 404 -10.97 28.62 10.84
CA ILE A 404 -10.90 27.17 10.67
C ILE A 404 -12.03 26.55 11.43
N MET A 405 -12.98 25.96 10.71
CA MET A 405 -14.20 25.35 11.23
C MET A 405 -14.10 23.84 11.15
N LYS A 406 -14.60 23.14 12.17
CA LYS A 406 -14.61 21.67 12.23
C LYS A 406 -15.99 21.15 12.57
N ALA A 407 -16.40 20.10 11.90
CA ALA A 407 -17.59 19.30 12.25
C ALA A 407 -17.24 17.81 12.22
N THR A 408 -17.90 17.00 13.03
CA THR A 408 -17.68 15.53 13.08
C THR A 408 -18.98 14.77 12.94
N LEU A 409 -18.89 13.57 12.38
CA LEU A 409 -19.95 12.57 12.39
C LEU A 409 -19.83 11.78 13.70
N SER A 410 -20.93 11.63 14.43
CA SER A 410 -21.02 10.81 15.66
C SER A 410 -20.81 9.31 15.36
#